data_6d90206ce7ceb57833dbfc6bd2f9c1ea
#
_entry.id   6d90206ce7ceb57833dbfc6bd2f9c1ea
#
_cell.length_a   1.000
_cell.length_b   1.000
_cell.length_c   1.000
_cell.angle_alpha   90.00
_cell.angle_beta   90.00
_cell.angle_gamma   90.00
#
_symmetry.space_group_name_H-M   'P 1'
#
loop_
_entity.id
_entity.type
_entity.pdbx_description
1 polymer ?
#
loop_
_entity_poly.entity_id
_entity_poly.type
_entity_poly.pdbx_seq_one_letter_code
_entity_poly.pdbx_strand_id
1 'polypeptide(L)'
;MAALRASASAVEDGPIVALSGEADATTATELRETLATQLGTGARLVTVDASGLSFLDSASLRVLILAARALRGRHGRLVFARPQPLVARLLEITGADRLLKVQE
;
A
#
# COMPACT_ATOMS: atom_id res chain seq x y z
N MET A 1 6.69 -17.24 10.63
CA MET A 1 5.95 -16.25 9.84
C MET A 1 6.24 -14.87 10.38
N ALA A 2 6.51 -13.93 9.50
CA ALA A 2 6.82 -12.57 9.90
C ALA A 2 5.54 -11.73 9.92
N ALA A 3 5.27 -11.08 11.06
CA ALA A 3 4.19 -10.12 11.14
C ALA A 3 4.49 -8.92 10.22
N LEU A 4 3.46 -8.21 9.84
CA LEU A 4 3.62 -7.00 9.03
C LEU A 4 4.40 -5.95 9.79
N ARG A 5 5.33 -5.32 9.10
CA ARG A 5 5.99 -4.10 9.56
C ARG A 5 5.72 -3.01 8.54
N ALA A 6 5.29 -1.86 9.03
CA ALA A 6 5.03 -0.70 8.19
C ALA A 6 5.80 0.48 8.77
N SER A 7 6.58 1.13 7.93
CA SER A 7 7.32 2.33 8.34
C SER A 7 7.16 3.40 7.28
N ALA A 8 7.00 4.64 7.70
CA ALA A 8 6.83 5.77 6.80
C ALA A 8 8.04 6.69 6.88
N SER A 9 8.47 7.19 5.73
CA SER A 9 9.51 8.19 5.63
C SER A 9 9.07 9.31 4.69
N ALA A 10 9.49 10.53 4.98
CA ALA A 10 9.18 11.68 4.16
C ALA A 10 10.29 11.90 3.14
N VAL A 11 9.90 12.04 1.88
CA VAL A 11 10.82 12.38 0.79
C VAL A 11 10.19 13.49 -0.05
N GLU A 12 10.97 14.09 -0.98
CA GLU A 12 10.50 15.21 -1.80
C GLU A 12 9.20 14.91 -2.54
N ASP A 13 9.08 13.70 -3.08
CA ASP A 13 7.93 13.32 -3.90
C ASP A 13 6.75 12.78 -3.09
N GLY A 14 6.80 12.93 -1.77
CA GLY A 14 5.77 12.46 -0.87
C GLY A 14 6.25 11.29 -0.01
N PRO A 15 5.42 10.85 0.93
CA PRO A 15 5.83 9.78 1.85
C PRO A 15 5.99 8.43 1.16
N ILE A 16 6.92 7.66 1.67
CA ILE A 16 7.09 6.26 1.29
C ILE A 16 6.73 5.43 2.51
N VAL A 17 5.81 4.50 2.32
CA VAL A 17 5.44 3.52 3.34
C VAL A 17 6.04 2.18 2.94
N ALA A 18 7.04 1.74 3.68
CA ALA A 18 7.68 0.46 3.41
C ALA A 18 6.96 -0.64 4.19
N LEU A 19 6.55 -1.69 3.49
CA LEU A 19 5.90 -2.84 4.09
C LEU A 19 6.81 -4.05 4.02
N SER A 20 6.86 -4.82 5.09
CA SER A 20 7.58 -6.09 5.11
C SER A 20 6.79 -7.10 5.92
N GLY A 21 6.97 -8.38 5.60
CA GLY A 21 6.27 -9.46 6.26
C GLY A 21 4.96 -9.83 5.56
N GLU A 22 3.97 -10.20 6.33
CA GLU A 22 2.68 -10.66 5.81
C GLU A 22 1.57 -9.70 6.23
N ALA A 23 0.80 -9.24 5.27
CA ALA A 23 -0.36 -8.39 5.53
C ALA A 23 -1.62 -9.25 5.50
N ASP A 24 -2.28 -9.36 6.63
CA ASP A 24 -3.49 -10.17 6.80
C ASP A 24 -4.53 -9.43 7.63
N ALA A 25 -5.63 -10.11 7.94
CA ALA A 25 -6.74 -9.52 8.68
C ALA A 25 -6.31 -9.01 10.06
N THR A 26 -5.33 -9.65 10.70
CA THR A 26 -4.88 -9.25 12.03
C THR A 26 -4.03 -7.98 12.00
N THR A 27 -3.46 -7.63 10.85
CA THR A 27 -2.61 -6.45 10.68
C THR A 27 -3.27 -5.36 9.85
N ALA A 28 -4.48 -5.59 9.35
CA ALA A 28 -5.18 -4.63 8.48
C ALA A 28 -5.42 -3.29 9.16
N THR A 29 -5.72 -3.28 10.45
CA THR A 29 -5.93 -2.04 11.20
C THR A 29 -4.65 -1.22 11.27
N GLU A 30 -3.52 -1.85 11.54
CA GLU A 30 -2.22 -1.18 11.57
C GLU A 30 -1.88 -0.58 10.22
N LEU A 31 -2.10 -1.34 9.15
CA LEU A 31 -1.88 -0.85 7.79
C LEU A 31 -2.77 0.35 7.50
N ARG A 32 -4.04 0.28 7.86
CA ARG A 32 -4.98 1.37 7.66
C ARG A 32 -4.56 2.63 8.42
N GLU A 33 -4.15 2.49 9.66
CA GLU A 33 -3.72 3.62 10.46
C GLU A 33 -2.47 4.28 9.90
N THR A 34 -1.52 3.47 9.46
CA THR A 34 -0.29 3.98 8.85
C THR A 34 -0.60 4.79 7.60
N LEU A 35 -1.45 4.26 6.72
CA LEU A 35 -1.85 4.97 5.51
C LEU A 35 -2.68 6.21 5.81
N ALA A 36 -3.60 6.12 6.78
CA ALA A 36 -4.41 7.26 7.17
C ALA A 36 -3.56 8.42 7.68
N THR A 37 -2.50 8.11 8.42
CA THR A 37 -1.56 9.13 8.90
C THR A 37 -0.93 9.87 7.72
N GLN A 38 -0.51 9.14 6.69
CA GLN A 38 0.10 9.76 5.51
C GLN A 38 -0.92 10.57 4.70
N LEU A 39 -2.13 10.07 4.58
CA LEU A 39 -3.21 10.83 3.94
C LEU A 39 -3.53 12.11 4.70
N GLY A 40 -3.46 12.06 6.02
CA GLY A 40 -3.71 13.21 6.88
C GLY A 40 -2.69 14.34 6.72
N THR A 41 -1.53 14.08 6.14
CA THR A 41 -0.52 15.11 5.87
C THR A 41 -0.87 15.98 4.67
N GLY A 42 -1.90 15.62 3.91
CA GLY A 42 -2.25 16.32 2.67
C GLY A 42 -1.45 15.85 1.47
N ALA A 43 -0.66 14.80 1.62
CA ALA A 43 0.12 14.25 0.51
C ALA A 43 -0.80 13.82 -0.63
N ARG A 44 -0.36 14.08 -1.87
CA ARG A 44 -1.07 13.64 -3.07
C ARG A 44 -0.46 12.39 -3.66
N LEU A 45 0.82 12.17 -3.42
CA LEU A 45 1.52 10.96 -3.85
C LEU A 45 1.96 10.20 -2.62
N VAL A 46 1.50 8.97 -2.49
CA VAL A 46 1.97 8.05 -1.47
C VAL A 46 2.52 6.82 -2.18
N THR A 47 3.76 6.49 -1.88
CA THR A 47 4.40 5.29 -2.44
C THR A 47 4.43 4.21 -1.36
N VAL A 48 3.90 3.05 -1.69
CA VAL A 48 4.00 1.87 -0.84
C VAL A 48 5.10 1.00 -1.41
N ASP A 49 6.19 0.85 -0.69
CA ASP A 49 7.29 -0.03 -1.08
C ASP A 49 6.94 -1.44 -0.62
N ALA A 50 6.62 -2.29 -1.57
CA ALA A 50 6.15 -3.65 -1.31
C ALA A 50 7.25 -4.70 -1.46
N SER A 51 8.51 -4.28 -1.61
CA SER A 51 9.59 -5.24 -1.86
C SER A 51 9.79 -6.24 -0.72
N GLY A 52 9.46 -5.87 0.50
CA GLY A 52 9.52 -6.76 1.66
C GLY A 52 8.23 -7.49 1.97
N LEU A 53 7.17 -7.25 1.20
CA LEU A 53 5.85 -7.82 1.47
C LEU A 53 5.72 -9.18 0.79
N SER A 54 5.60 -10.24 1.59
CA SER A 54 5.56 -11.61 1.07
C SER A 54 4.16 -12.16 0.90
N PHE A 55 3.17 -11.53 1.54
CA PHE A 55 1.79 -11.99 1.49
C PHE A 55 0.83 -10.81 1.67
N LEU A 56 -0.30 -10.88 0.98
CA LEU A 56 -1.33 -9.85 1.06
C LEU A 56 -2.69 -10.55 0.92
N ASP A 57 -3.54 -10.40 1.91
CA ASP A 57 -4.89 -10.97 1.83
C ASP A 57 -5.92 -9.94 1.38
N SER A 58 -7.18 -10.37 1.28
CA SER A 58 -8.25 -9.50 0.78
C SER A 58 -8.55 -8.33 1.71
N ALA A 59 -8.43 -8.53 3.02
CA ALA A 59 -8.66 -7.45 3.98
C ALA A 59 -7.62 -6.34 3.84
N SER A 60 -6.36 -6.71 3.69
CA SER A 60 -5.26 -5.77 3.51
C SER A 60 -5.33 -5.10 2.14
N LEU A 61 -5.69 -5.86 1.11
CA LEU A 61 -5.88 -5.31 -0.24
C LEU A 61 -6.97 -4.25 -0.23
N ARG A 62 -8.06 -4.49 0.49
CA ARG A 62 -9.14 -3.51 0.61
C ARG A 62 -8.65 -2.20 1.23
N VAL A 63 -7.79 -2.27 2.24
CA VAL A 63 -7.22 -1.08 2.87
C VAL A 63 -6.43 -0.26 1.84
N LEU A 64 -5.61 -0.93 1.03
CA LEU A 64 -4.83 -0.26 -0.02
C LEU A 64 -5.73 0.37 -1.07
N ILE A 65 -6.77 -0.33 -1.49
CA ILE A 65 -7.71 0.19 -2.48
C ILE A 65 -8.43 1.44 -1.95
N LEU A 66 -8.86 1.42 -0.70
CA LEU A 66 -9.54 2.58 -0.11
C LEU A 66 -8.60 3.78 -0.01
N ALA A 67 -7.35 3.55 0.33
CA ALA A 67 -6.35 4.62 0.35
C ALA A 67 -6.11 5.19 -1.06
N ALA A 68 -6.02 4.33 -2.06
CA ALA A 68 -5.84 4.75 -3.45
C ALA A 68 -7.03 5.61 -3.93
N ARG A 69 -8.24 5.20 -3.58
CA ARG A 69 -9.44 5.96 -3.93
C ARG A 69 -9.48 7.32 -3.23
N ALA A 70 -9.08 7.38 -1.98
CA ALA A 70 -9.02 8.64 -1.25
C ALA A 70 -8.04 9.61 -1.90
N LEU A 71 -6.88 9.11 -2.34
CA LEU A 71 -5.90 9.92 -3.04
C LEU A 71 -6.43 10.41 -4.39
N ARG A 72 -7.10 9.54 -5.15
CA ARG A 72 -7.71 9.94 -6.41
C ARG A 72 -8.74 11.05 -6.23
N GLY A 73 -9.49 11.03 -5.14
CA GLY A 73 -10.47 12.06 -4.84
C GLY A 73 -9.85 13.44 -4.63
N ARG A 74 -8.56 13.52 -4.37
CA ARG A 74 -7.83 14.77 -4.24
C ARG A 74 -6.78 14.96 -5.34
N HIS A 75 -6.99 14.32 -6.48
CA HIS A 75 -6.10 14.38 -7.65
C HIS A 75 -4.70 13.81 -7.37
N GLY A 76 -4.62 12.86 -6.47
CA GLY A 76 -3.39 12.16 -6.12
C GLY A 76 -3.40 10.72 -6.59
N ARG A 77 -2.42 9.97 -6.14
CA ARG A 77 -2.34 8.55 -6.47
C ARG A 77 -1.51 7.79 -5.45
N LEU A 78 -1.76 6.49 -5.37
CA LEU A 78 -0.95 5.57 -4.61
C LEU A 78 -0.14 4.73 -5.59
N VAL A 79 1.19 4.76 -5.42
CA VAL A 79 2.11 3.93 -6.19
C VAL A 79 2.46 2.71 -5.34
N PHE A 80 2.28 1.53 -5.90
CA PHE A 80 2.62 0.27 -5.24
C PHE A 80 3.89 -0.26 -5.89
N ALA A 81 5.03 -0.02 -5.24
CA ALA A 81 6.35 -0.20 -5.84
C ALA A 81 6.96 -1.56 -5.50
N ARG A 82 7.55 -2.17 -6.50
CA ARG A 82 8.37 -3.37 -6.38
C ARG A 82 7.68 -4.55 -5.70
N PRO A 83 6.44 -4.89 -6.08
CA PRO A 83 5.78 -6.05 -5.47
C PRO A 83 6.51 -7.35 -5.83
N GLN A 84 6.59 -8.26 -4.88
CA GLN A 84 7.08 -9.60 -5.16
C GLN A 84 6.11 -10.31 -6.12
N PRO A 85 6.59 -11.30 -6.88
CA PRO A 85 5.76 -11.93 -7.93
C PRO A 85 4.40 -12.45 -7.46
N LEU A 86 4.34 -13.06 -6.27
CA LEU A 86 3.07 -13.55 -5.75
C LEU A 86 2.07 -12.41 -5.49
N VAL A 87 2.55 -11.32 -4.93
CA VAL A 87 1.71 -10.16 -4.64
C VAL A 87 1.30 -9.46 -5.93
N ALA A 88 2.23 -9.30 -6.88
CA ALA A 88 1.93 -8.71 -8.17
C ALA A 88 0.84 -9.48 -8.90
N ARG A 89 0.92 -10.82 -8.87
CA ARG A 89 -0.07 -11.67 -9.51
C ARG A 89 -1.44 -11.54 -8.85
N LEU A 90 -1.47 -11.42 -7.53
CA LEU A 90 -2.73 -11.20 -6.81
C LEU A 90 -3.39 -9.89 -7.26
N LEU A 91 -2.60 -8.84 -7.43
CA LEU A 91 -3.13 -7.56 -7.90
C LEU A 91 -3.72 -7.68 -9.31
N GLU A 92 -3.07 -8.44 -10.19
CA GLU A 92 -3.57 -8.69 -11.54
C GLU A 92 -4.89 -9.47 -11.50
N ILE A 93 -4.93 -10.57 -10.76
CA ILE A 93 -6.09 -11.45 -10.68
C ILE A 93 -7.31 -10.72 -10.13
N THR A 94 -7.12 -9.88 -9.14
CA THR A 94 -8.22 -9.14 -8.51
C THR A 94 -8.59 -7.87 -9.27
N GLY A 95 -7.78 -7.43 -10.22
CA GLY A 95 -7.99 -6.18 -10.92
C GLY A 95 -7.54 -4.97 -10.12
N ALA A 96 -6.92 -5.16 -8.97
CA ALA A 96 -6.47 -4.07 -8.11
C ALA A 96 -5.38 -3.23 -8.76
N ASP A 97 -4.64 -3.78 -9.71
CA ASP A 97 -3.62 -3.07 -10.46
C ASP A 97 -4.17 -1.90 -11.29
N ARG A 98 -5.49 -1.83 -11.45
CA ARG A 98 -6.13 -0.69 -12.10
C ARG A 98 -6.25 0.51 -11.17
N LEU A 99 -6.31 0.27 -9.87
CA LEU A 99 -6.46 1.31 -8.85
C LEU A 99 -5.14 1.66 -8.20
N LEU A 100 -4.30 0.66 -7.98
CA LEU A 100 -2.95 0.85 -7.45
C LEU A 100 -2.00 0.98 -8.64
N LYS A 101 -1.27 2.08 -8.70
CA LYS A 101 -0.27 2.27 -9.75
C LYS A 101 0.92 1.37 -9.45
N VAL A 102 0.97 0.22 -10.09
CA VAL A 102 2.06 -0.74 -9.86
C VAL A 102 3.32 -0.28 -10.59
N GLN A 103 4.43 -0.27 -9.87
CA GLN A 103 5.73 0.10 -10.40
C GLN A 103 6.72 -1.01 -10.08
N GLU A 104 7.29 -1.60 -11.09
CA GLU A 104 8.25 -2.70 -10.93
C GLU A 104 9.58 -2.28 -10.34
#